data_af6cf5634fd6fa1d5e3081008531d5ad
#
_entry.id   af6cf5634fd6fa1d5e3081008531d5ad
#
_cell.length_a   1.000
_cell.length_b   1.000
_cell.length_c   1.000
_cell.angle_alpha   90.00
_cell.angle_beta   90.00
_cell.angle_gamma   90.00
#
_symmetry.space_group_name_H-M   'P 1'
#
loop_
_entity.id
_entity.type
_entity.pdbx_description
1 polymer ?
#
loop_
_entity_poly.entity_id
_entity_poly.type
_entity_poly.pdbx_seq_one_letter_code
_entity_poly.pdbx_strand_id
1 'polypeptide(L)'
;MATSKKQQKIIGREMEMAELRRCMESDRSEFVIVYGRRRVGKTFLVDRFFDGEYDFSFVGRNNQAMAKQLRAFAKSLKKHAAMPKQPVFSDWFDAFDALETYLESLDEDRKKVVFIDEMPWIDTPQSEFVEALEGFWNAWGARRNDIVLVASGSASSWMMDKLVKNPGGLHARITNNIYVRPFTLRETEEYLESRGFSWSKYQILQLYMSMGGIPFYLSLLDPSKTLINNINHLFFRKNSELKTEFDELYTAIISNSGKYIEIIKL
;
A
#
# COMPACT_ATOMS: atom_id res chain seq x y z
N MET A 1 -13.41 -27.47 -12.22
CA MET A 1 -13.87 -27.20 -10.85
C MET A 1 -12.93 -26.16 -10.25
N ALA A 2 -13.34 -24.90 -10.21
CA ALA A 2 -12.54 -23.82 -9.62
C ALA A 2 -12.59 -23.98 -8.10
N THR A 3 -11.46 -24.28 -7.49
CA THR A 3 -11.28 -24.26 -6.04
C THR A 3 -11.52 -22.83 -5.56
N SER A 4 -12.68 -22.61 -4.92
CA SER A 4 -12.97 -21.40 -4.16
C SER A 4 -11.80 -21.13 -3.24
N LYS A 5 -11.00 -20.08 -3.53
CA LYS A 5 -10.05 -19.54 -2.56
C LYS A 5 -10.89 -19.12 -1.35
N LYS A 6 -10.79 -19.87 -0.22
CA LYS A 6 -11.36 -19.45 1.06
C LYS A 6 -10.93 -17.99 1.25
N GLN A 7 -11.88 -17.05 1.17
CA GLN A 7 -11.63 -15.66 1.44
C GLN A 7 -11.07 -15.56 2.86
N GLN A 8 -9.80 -15.24 2.98
CA GLN A 8 -9.15 -15.08 4.26
C GLN A 8 -9.81 -13.90 4.95
N LYS A 9 -10.47 -14.14 6.09
CA LYS A 9 -11.15 -13.11 6.88
C LYS A 9 -10.15 -11.98 7.20
N ILE A 10 -10.54 -10.75 6.95
CA ILE A 10 -9.78 -9.59 7.44
C ILE A 10 -9.93 -9.56 8.96
N ILE A 11 -8.82 -9.50 9.67
CA ILE A 11 -8.79 -9.34 11.12
C ILE A 11 -8.51 -7.86 11.41
N GLY A 12 -9.32 -7.27 12.28
CA GLY A 12 -9.31 -5.85 12.51
C GLY A 12 -9.68 -5.05 11.26
N ARG A 13 -9.29 -3.81 11.20
CA ARG A 13 -9.46 -2.92 10.03
C ARG A 13 -10.91 -2.46 9.79
N GLU A 14 -11.79 -2.62 10.78
CA GLU A 14 -13.19 -2.21 10.66
C GLU A 14 -13.31 -0.71 10.36
N MET A 15 -12.47 0.11 10.99
CA MET A 15 -12.45 1.56 10.77
C MET A 15 -11.95 1.91 9.35
N GLU A 16 -10.84 1.32 8.95
CA GLU A 16 -10.26 1.55 7.62
C GLU A 16 -11.21 1.08 6.51
N MET A 17 -11.87 -0.07 6.71
CA MET A 17 -12.89 -0.59 5.79
C MET A 17 -14.13 0.31 5.73
N ALA A 18 -14.56 0.85 6.86
CA ALA A 18 -15.69 1.79 6.91
C ALA A 18 -15.38 3.09 6.17
N GLU A 19 -14.14 3.61 6.31
CA GLU A 19 -13.70 4.80 5.57
C GLU A 19 -13.67 4.55 4.06
N LEU A 20 -13.13 3.42 3.60
CA LEU A 20 -13.14 3.06 2.17
C LEU A 20 -14.57 2.93 1.64
N ARG A 21 -15.48 2.32 2.42
CA ARG A 21 -16.91 2.20 2.05
C ARG A 21 -17.55 3.57 1.92
N ARG A 22 -17.31 4.47 2.87
CA ARG A 22 -17.81 5.85 2.80
C ARG A 22 -17.34 6.57 1.52
N CYS A 23 -16.09 6.34 1.11
CA CYS A 23 -15.57 6.91 -0.14
C CYS A 23 -16.28 6.34 -1.38
N MET A 24 -16.64 5.06 -1.37
CA MET A 24 -17.40 4.44 -2.48
C MET A 24 -18.85 4.93 -2.54
N GLU A 25 -19.45 5.24 -1.39
CA GLU A 25 -20.85 5.71 -1.28
C GLU A 25 -21.00 7.24 -1.41
N SER A 26 -19.89 7.97 -1.47
CA SER A 26 -19.85 9.43 -1.59
C SER A 26 -20.44 9.90 -2.93
N ASP A 27 -21.03 11.08 -2.94
CA ASP A 27 -21.57 11.73 -4.14
C ASP A 27 -20.54 12.56 -4.94
N ARG A 28 -19.26 12.48 -4.56
CA ARG A 28 -18.14 13.18 -5.19
C ARG A 28 -16.98 12.23 -5.44
N SER A 29 -16.01 12.68 -6.26
CA SER A 29 -14.74 11.97 -6.38
C SER A 29 -13.94 12.04 -5.09
N GLU A 30 -13.26 10.95 -4.73
CA GLU A 30 -12.49 10.83 -3.51
C GLU A 30 -11.02 10.51 -3.79
N PHE A 31 -10.12 11.26 -3.17
CA PHE A 31 -8.70 10.97 -3.15
C PHE A 31 -8.29 10.46 -1.77
N VAL A 32 -8.05 9.17 -1.69
CA VAL A 32 -7.75 8.46 -0.45
C VAL A 32 -6.26 8.13 -0.40
N ILE A 33 -5.59 8.48 0.67
CA ILE A 33 -4.23 7.99 0.92
C ILE A 33 -4.25 6.91 2.00
N VAL A 34 -3.55 5.80 1.73
CA VAL A 34 -3.39 4.67 2.65
C VAL A 34 -1.91 4.54 2.99
N TYR A 35 -1.53 4.91 4.20
CA TYR A 35 -0.13 4.96 4.59
C TYR A 35 0.12 4.28 5.94
N GLY A 36 1.37 4.01 6.22
CA GLY A 36 1.78 3.33 7.45
C GLY A 36 3.04 2.52 7.21
N ARG A 37 3.57 1.94 8.28
CA ARG A 37 4.80 1.16 8.24
C ARG A 37 4.77 0.09 7.15
N ARG A 38 5.94 -0.24 6.59
CA ARG A 38 6.10 -1.40 5.69
C ARG A 38 5.57 -2.69 6.37
N ARG A 39 4.93 -3.56 5.62
CA ARG A 39 4.44 -4.89 6.07
C ARG A 39 3.24 -4.88 7.03
N VAL A 40 2.58 -3.75 7.23
CA VAL A 40 1.34 -3.67 8.03
C VAL A 40 0.08 -4.08 7.28
N GLY A 41 0.18 -4.40 5.98
CA GLY A 41 -0.95 -4.91 5.19
C GLY A 41 -1.75 -3.83 4.46
N LYS A 42 -1.15 -2.69 4.05
CA LYS A 42 -1.83 -1.64 3.27
C LYS A 42 -2.42 -2.17 1.96
N THR A 43 -1.57 -2.73 1.10
CA THR A 43 -1.99 -3.34 -0.18
C THR A 43 -3.03 -4.43 0.05
N PHE A 44 -2.84 -5.29 1.06
CA PHE A 44 -3.79 -6.33 1.41
C PHE A 44 -5.17 -5.77 1.80
N LEU A 45 -5.21 -4.69 2.58
CA LEU A 45 -6.44 -4.01 2.96
C LEU A 45 -7.19 -3.52 1.72
N VAL A 46 -6.50 -2.80 0.83
CA VAL A 46 -7.08 -2.24 -0.39
C VAL A 46 -7.55 -3.35 -1.33
N ASP A 47 -6.68 -4.36 -1.60
CA ASP A 47 -7.03 -5.50 -2.44
C ASP A 47 -8.24 -6.27 -1.91
N ARG A 48 -8.36 -6.43 -0.60
CA ARG A 48 -9.49 -7.13 0.02
C ARG A 48 -10.77 -6.32 0.02
N PHE A 49 -10.67 -5.00 0.15
CA PHE A 49 -11.84 -4.15 0.09
C PHE A 49 -12.45 -4.12 -1.31
N PHE A 50 -11.62 -4.03 -2.34
CA PHE A 50 -12.05 -3.97 -3.74
C PHE A 50 -12.08 -5.35 -4.43
N ASP A 51 -11.84 -6.46 -3.72
CA ASP A 51 -11.69 -7.81 -4.27
C ASP A 51 -10.64 -7.92 -5.40
N GLY A 52 -9.68 -7.00 -5.42
CA GLY A 52 -8.66 -6.88 -6.47
C GLY A 52 -9.21 -6.36 -7.80
N GLU A 53 -10.44 -5.86 -7.81
CA GLU A 53 -11.10 -5.30 -8.99
C GLU A 53 -10.88 -3.80 -9.03
N TYR A 54 -10.07 -3.36 -9.98
CA TYR A 54 -9.73 -1.96 -10.23
C TYR A 54 -9.97 -1.63 -11.69
N ASP A 55 -10.45 -0.42 -11.96
CA ASP A 55 -10.50 0.11 -13.32
C ASP A 55 -9.09 0.39 -13.82
N PHE A 56 -8.22 0.84 -12.91
CA PHE A 56 -6.79 0.94 -13.17
C PHE A 56 -6.00 0.65 -11.90
N SER A 57 -4.91 -0.09 -12.02
CA SER A 57 -3.96 -0.26 -10.92
C SER A 57 -2.51 -0.21 -11.39
N PHE A 58 -1.65 0.42 -10.60
CA PHE A 58 -0.22 0.54 -10.86
C PHE A 58 0.57 0.46 -9.56
N VAL A 59 1.68 -0.26 -9.58
CA VAL A 59 2.58 -0.40 -8.43
C VAL A 59 3.91 0.24 -8.77
N GLY A 60 4.33 1.22 -7.99
CA GLY A 60 5.65 1.83 -8.07
C GLY A 60 6.77 0.80 -7.88
N ARG A 61 7.89 0.98 -8.56
CA ARG A 61 9.02 0.05 -8.52
C ARG A 61 10.20 0.68 -7.80
N ASN A 62 10.65 0.03 -6.76
CA ASN A 62 11.80 0.51 -5.99
C ASN A 62 13.06 0.62 -6.86
N ASN A 63 13.80 1.72 -6.68
CA ASN A 63 15.08 1.99 -7.35
C ASN A 63 15.04 1.88 -8.90
N GLN A 64 13.94 2.29 -9.51
CA GLN A 64 13.82 2.33 -10.96
C GLN A 64 13.75 3.79 -11.45
N ALA A 65 14.47 4.07 -12.54
CA ALA A 65 14.41 5.36 -13.23
C ALA A 65 13.00 5.61 -13.83
N MET A 66 12.64 6.88 -14.01
CA MET A 66 11.35 7.33 -14.56
C MET A 66 10.93 6.57 -15.82
N ALA A 67 11.82 6.40 -16.80
CA ALA A 67 11.50 5.68 -18.04
C ALA A 67 11.03 4.23 -17.83
N LYS A 68 11.55 3.54 -16.79
CA LYS A 68 11.10 2.19 -16.42
C LYS A 68 9.77 2.21 -15.67
N GLN A 69 9.52 3.23 -14.87
CA GLN A 69 8.23 3.46 -14.22
C GLN A 69 7.14 3.71 -15.27
N LEU A 70 7.38 4.65 -16.21
CA LEU A 70 6.46 4.96 -17.31
C LEU A 70 6.16 3.73 -18.18
N ARG A 71 7.19 2.94 -18.51
CA ARG A 71 6.98 1.68 -19.24
C ARG A 71 6.11 0.68 -18.48
N ALA A 72 6.24 0.62 -17.16
CA ALA A 72 5.42 -0.25 -16.32
C ALA A 72 3.98 0.26 -16.23
N PHE A 73 3.79 1.57 -16.08
CA PHE A 73 2.49 2.22 -16.15
C PHE A 73 1.79 1.97 -17.49
N ALA A 74 2.49 2.19 -18.59
CA ALA A 74 1.99 1.91 -19.95
C ALA A 74 1.57 0.45 -20.14
N LYS A 75 2.32 -0.50 -19.55
CA LYS A 75 1.95 -1.92 -19.56
C LYS A 75 0.67 -2.18 -18.77
N SER A 76 0.51 -1.52 -17.63
CA SER A 76 -0.70 -1.66 -16.83
C SER A 76 -1.90 -1.05 -17.55
N LEU A 77 -1.75 0.15 -18.11
CA LEU A 77 -2.81 0.82 -18.87
C LEU A 77 -3.26 -0.03 -20.07
N LYS A 78 -2.30 -0.57 -20.84
CA LYS A 78 -2.62 -1.51 -21.93
C LYS A 78 -3.49 -2.67 -21.46
N LYS A 79 -3.18 -3.25 -20.28
CA LYS A 79 -3.91 -4.41 -19.74
C LYS A 79 -5.35 -4.03 -19.36
N HIS A 80 -5.52 -2.93 -18.63
CA HIS A 80 -6.85 -2.50 -18.16
C HIS A 80 -7.72 -2.00 -19.30
N ALA A 81 -7.16 -1.22 -20.23
CA ALA A 81 -7.87 -0.68 -21.39
C ALA A 81 -7.96 -1.66 -22.57
N ALA A 82 -7.48 -2.92 -22.43
CA ALA A 82 -7.45 -3.92 -23.49
C ALA A 82 -6.84 -3.42 -24.80
N MET A 83 -5.85 -2.51 -24.73
CA MET A 83 -5.28 -1.89 -25.93
C MET A 83 -4.49 -2.90 -26.77
N PRO A 84 -4.56 -2.85 -28.10
CA PRO A 84 -3.83 -3.76 -28.99
C PRO A 84 -2.31 -3.55 -28.90
N LYS A 85 -1.87 -2.29 -28.69
CA LYS A 85 -0.46 -1.90 -28.59
C LYS A 85 -0.21 -1.13 -27.29
N GLN A 86 0.96 -1.37 -26.68
CA GLN A 86 1.37 -0.62 -25.49
C GLN A 86 1.71 0.82 -25.90
N PRO A 87 1.14 1.83 -25.22
CA PRO A 87 1.52 3.23 -25.45
C PRO A 87 2.96 3.48 -24.97
N VAL A 88 3.53 4.57 -25.46
CA VAL A 88 4.85 5.08 -25.04
C VAL A 88 4.63 6.50 -24.54
N PHE A 89 5.10 6.78 -23.34
CA PHE A 89 4.96 8.08 -22.69
C PHE A 89 6.33 8.73 -22.54
N SER A 90 6.39 10.04 -22.78
CA SER A 90 7.59 10.85 -22.61
C SER A 90 7.79 11.26 -21.15
N ASP A 91 6.69 11.52 -20.46
CA ASP A 91 6.63 11.99 -19.07
C ASP A 91 5.34 11.53 -18.37
N TRP A 92 5.13 11.98 -17.15
CA TRP A 92 3.95 11.63 -16.36
C TRP A 92 2.69 12.40 -16.78
N PHE A 93 2.82 13.55 -17.43
CA PHE A 93 1.67 14.29 -17.96
C PHE A 93 1.02 13.48 -19.09
N ASP A 94 1.81 13.03 -20.07
CA ASP A 94 1.33 12.12 -21.13
C ASP A 94 0.66 10.85 -20.56
N ALA A 95 1.25 10.30 -19.50
CA ALA A 95 0.75 9.07 -18.88
C ALA A 95 -0.61 9.26 -18.19
N PHE A 96 -0.79 10.39 -17.49
CA PHE A 96 -2.06 10.73 -16.84
C PHE A 96 -3.13 11.17 -17.84
N ASP A 97 -2.79 11.87 -18.91
CA ASP A 97 -3.73 12.21 -19.99
C ASP A 97 -4.29 10.96 -20.68
N ALA A 98 -3.44 9.94 -20.87
CA ALA A 98 -3.88 8.66 -21.42
C ALA A 98 -4.75 7.87 -20.41
N LEU A 99 -4.48 7.98 -19.11
CA LEU A 99 -5.32 7.40 -18.06
C LEU A 99 -6.68 8.09 -18.00
N GLU A 100 -6.72 9.41 -18.07
CA GLU A 100 -7.96 10.21 -18.14
C GLU A 100 -8.83 9.75 -19.31
N THR A 101 -8.27 9.74 -20.52
CA THR A 101 -8.96 9.29 -21.73
C THR A 101 -9.54 7.88 -21.56
N TYR A 102 -8.79 6.97 -20.94
CA TYR A 102 -9.27 5.62 -20.68
C TYR A 102 -10.43 5.61 -19.67
N LEU A 103 -10.31 6.31 -18.55
CA LEU A 103 -11.35 6.35 -17.53
C LEU A 103 -12.64 7.01 -18.04
N GLU A 104 -12.55 7.97 -18.96
CA GLU A 104 -13.69 8.59 -19.63
C GLU A 104 -14.42 7.62 -20.59
N SER A 105 -13.71 6.64 -21.14
CA SER A 105 -14.29 5.61 -21.99
C SER A 105 -15.10 4.55 -21.24
N LEU A 106 -15.04 4.55 -19.91
CA LEU A 106 -15.78 3.60 -19.07
C LEU A 106 -17.18 4.12 -18.76
N ASP A 107 -18.06 3.17 -18.39
CA ASP A 107 -19.44 3.46 -18.00
C ASP A 107 -19.53 4.52 -16.90
N GLU A 108 -20.41 5.51 -17.06
CA GLU A 108 -20.57 6.64 -16.15
C GLU A 108 -21.39 6.31 -14.91
N ASP A 109 -22.18 5.24 -14.91
CA ASP A 109 -23.16 4.93 -13.87
C ASP A 109 -22.55 4.35 -12.57
N ARG A 110 -21.23 4.29 -12.47
CA ARG A 110 -20.54 3.73 -11.30
C ARG A 110 -19.26 4.47 -10.94
N LYS A 111 -18.83 4.33 -9.69
CA LYS A 111 -17.49 4.74 -9.26
C LYS A 111 -16.41 3.93 -9.98
N LYS A 112 -15.40 4.63 -10.46
CA LYS A 112 -14.19 4.07 -11.07
C LYS A 112 -13.07 4.09 -10.05
N VAL A 113 -12.46 2.95 -9.82
CA VAL A 113 -11.42 2.77 -8.81
C VAL A 113 -10.04 2.78 -9.47
N VAL A 114 -9.22 3.74 -9.09
CA VAL A 114 -7.82 3.88 -9.49
C VAL A 114 -6.94 3.59 -8.29
N PHE A 115 -6.10 2.55 -8.35
CA PHE A 115 -5.18 2.21 -7.26
C PHE A 115 -3.73 2.42 -7.67
N ILE A 116 -3.02 3.32 -7.01
CA ILE A 116 -1.58 3.55 -7.18
C ILE A 116 -0.86 3.15 -5.90
N ASP A 117 -0.20 2.01 -5.94
CA ASP A 117 0.52 1.44 -4.80
C ASP A 117 2.00 1.82 -4.81
N GLU A 118 2.61 1.90 -3.63
CA GLU A 118 4.00 2.31 -3.39
C GLU A 118 4.38 3.61 -4.14
N MET A 119 3.49 4.60 -4.05
CA MET A 119 3.63 5.90 -4.73
C MET A 119 4.98 6.60 -4.46
N PRO A 120 5.59 6.54 -3.24
CA PRO A 120 6.91 7.11 -3.00
C PRO A 120 8.03 6.60 -3.91
N TRP A 121 7.88 5.39 -4.48
CA TRP A 121 8.87 4.83 -5.40
C TRP A 121 8.72 5.34 -6.83
N ILE A 122 7.59 5.96 -7.15
CA ILE A 122 7.31 6.53 -8.47
C ILE A 122 7.96 7.91 -8.59
N ASP A 123 7.93 8.68 -7.49
CA ASP A 123 8.49 10.04 -7.41
C ASP A 123 10.03 9.97 -7.40
N THR A 124 10.61 9.90 -8.60
CA THR A 124 12.05 9.91 -8.78
C THR A 124 12.54 11.37 -8.98
N PRO A 125 13.82 11.67 -8.69
CA PRO A 125 14.35 13.02 -8.90
C PRO A 125 14.06 13.53 -10.31
N GLN A 126 13.53 14.75 -10.41
CA GLN A 126 13.19 15.42 -11.68
C GLN A 126 12.11 14.71 -12.52
N SER A 127 11.30 13.85 -11.91
CA SER A 127 10.25 13.14 -12.67
C SER A 127 8.97 13.92 -12.85
N GLU A 128 8.78 15.01 -12.11
CA GLU A 128 7.55 15.82 -12.10
C GLU A 128 6.27 14.99 -11.86
N PHE A 129 6.44 13.83 -11.18
CA PHE A 129 5.32 12.90 -10.93
C PHE A 129 4.23 13.53 -10.06
N VAL A 130 4.63 14.23 -9.00
CA VAL A 130 3.68 14.85 -8.07
C VAL A 130 2.91 15.96 -8.77
N GLU A 131 3.61 16.77 -9.58
CA GLU A 131 3.05 17.86 -10.37
C GLU A 131 2.06 17.35 -11.43
N ALA A 132 2.39 16.27 -12.10
CA ALA A 132 1.51 15.63 -13.07
C ALA A 132 0.26 15.02 -12.40
N LEU A 133 0.44 14.34 -11.25
CA LEU A 133 -0.68 13.84 -10.44
C LEU A 133 -1.59 14.97 -9.95
N GLU A 134 -0.99 16.08 -9.54
CA GLU A 134 -1.71 17.30 -9.14
C GLU A 134 -2.55 17.85 -10.29
N GLY A 135 -1.97 17.95 -11.47
CA GLY A 135 -2.66 18.37 -12.69
C GLY A 135 -3.85 17.46 -12.99
N PHE A 136 -3.63 16.15 -13.07
CA PHE A 136 -4.67 15.14 -13.30
C PHE A 136 -5.81 15.26 -12.28
N TRP A 137 -5.48 15.34 -10.99
CA TRP A 137 -6.52 15.39 -9.97
C TRP A 137 -7.27 16.72 -9.97
N ASN A 138 -6.58 17.87 -9.99
CA ASN A 138 -7.20 19.18 -9.84
C ASN A 138 -7.97 19.63 -11.08
N ALA A 139 -7.42 19.34 -12.27
CA ALA A 139 -8.04 19.75 -13.52
C ALA A 139 -9.24 18.86 -13.89
N TRP A 140 -9.17 17.57 -13.57
CA TRP A 140 -10.13 16.57 -14.03
C TRP A 140 -10.76 15.77 -12.87
N GLY A 141 -10.02 14.97 -12.12
CA GLY A 141 -10.55 14.01 -11.15
C GLY A 141 -11.45 14.63 -10.07
N ALA A 142 -11.02 15.76 -9.49
CA ALA A 142 -11.77 16.45 -8.44
C ALA A 142 -13.05 17.15 -8.91
N ARG A 143 -13.20 17.33 -10.23
CA ARG A 143 -14.41 17.94 -10.83
C ARG A 143 -15.48 16.91 -11.17
N ARG A 144 -15.14 15.65 -11.06
CA ARG A 144 -16.05 14.52 -11.27
C ARG A 144 -16.68 14.08 -9.95
N ASN A 145 -17.63 13.16 -10.05
CA ASN A 145 -18.27 12.55 -8.88
C ASN A 145 -18.07 11.01 -8.83
N ASP A 146 -17.36 10.45 -9.80
CA ASP A 146 -17.30 9.02 -10.09
C ASP A 146 -15.89 8.40 -9.93
N ILE A 147 -14.89 9.15 -9.45
CA ILE A 147 -13.52 8.66 -9.29
C ILE A 147 -13.21 8.39 -7.81
N VAL A 148 -12.65 7.21 -7.52
CA VAL A 148 -12.00 6.91 -6.25
C VAL A 148 -10.54 6.60 -6.53
N LEU A 149 -9.66 7.58 -6.28
CA LEU A 149 -8.22 7.42 -6.39
C LEU A 149 -7.66 7.00 -5.04
N VAL A 150 -7.14 5.79 -4.95
CA VAL A 150 -6.46 5.28 -3.76
C VAL A 150 -4.95 5.27 -4.01
N ALA A 151 -4.22 6.02 -3.21
CA ALA A 151 -2.77 6.07 -3.24
C ALA A 151 -2.19 5.40 -2.00
N SER A 152 -1.26 4.47 -2.15
CA SER A 152 -0.61 3.86 -1.00
C SER A 152 0.89 4.07 -0.97
N GLY A 153 1.46 4.03 0.25
CA GLY A 153 2.90 4.13 0.42
C GLY A 153 3.40 3.75 1.81
N SER A 154 4.57 3.15 1.87
CA SER A 154 5.23 2.76 3.12
C SER A 154 6.11 3.88 3.71
N ALA A 155 6.55 4.85 2.91
CA ALA A 155 7.27 6.03 3.36
C ALA A 155 6.28 7.09 3.89
N SER A 156 5.86 6.95 5.15
CA SER A 156 4.84 7.81 5.76
C SER A 156 5.24 9.29 5.75
N SER A 157 6.53 9.62 5.90
CA SER A 157 7.04 11.00 5.80
C SER A 157 6.81 11.56 4.40
N TRP A 158 7.18 10.83 3.34
CA TRP A 158 6.94 11.27 1.97
C TRP A 158 5.45 11.49 1.70
N MET A 159 4.58 10.54 2.10
CA MET A 159 3.12 10.65 1.92
C MET A 159 2.57 11.89 2.62
N MET A 160 3.03 12.16 3.85
CA MET A 160 2.60 13.33 4.60
C MET A 160 3.19 14.63 4.03
N ASP A 161 4.46 14.67 3.70
CA ASP A 161 5.14 15.91 3.31
C ASP A 161 4.84 16.30 1.86
N LYS A 162 4.72 15.33 0.94
CA LYS A 162 4.46 15.59 -0.48
C LYS A 162 2.99 15.69 -0.83
N LEU A 163 2.12 14.95 -0.15
CA LEU A 163 0.70 14.91 -0.50
C LEU A 163 -0.17 15.70 0.49
N VAL A 164 0.03 15.53 1.80
CA VAL A 164 -0.89 16.10 2.82
C VAL A 164 -0.48 17.51 3.23
N LYS A 165 0.80 17.73 3.57
CA LYS A 165 1.30 19.00 4.13
C LYS A 165 1.87 19.93 3.08
N ASN A 166 2.12 19.46 1.86
CA ASN A 166 2.66 20.30 0.80
C ASN A 166 1.67 21.45 0.52
N PRO A 167 2.08 22.72 0.63
CA PRO A 167 1.23 23.85 0.32
C PRO A 167 0.88 23.98 -1.17
N GLY A 168 1.36 23.05 -2.02
CA GLY A 168 0.98 22.89 -3.42
C GLY A 168 -0.47 22.46 -3.63
N GLY A 169 -0.83 22.16 -4.85
CA GLY A 169 -2.21 22.00 -5.28
C GLY A 169 -2.94 20.75 -4.78
N LEU A 170 -2.23 19.74 -4.22
CA LEU A 170 -2.88 18.58 -3.58
C LEU A 170 -3.30 18.87 -2.13
N HIS A 171 -2.79 19.94 -1.52
CA HIS A 171 -3.22 20.37 -0.18
C HIS A 171 -4.74 20.61 -0.15
N ALA A 172 -5.42 20.07 0.85
CA ALA A 172 -6.88 20.10 0.98
C ALA A 172 -7.67 19.41 -0.17
N ARG A 173 -7.00 18.71 -1.08
CA ARG A 173 -7.64 17.90 -2.14
C ARG A 173 -7.73 16.41 -1.78
N ILE A 174 -6.89 15.97 -0.85
CA ILE A 174 -6.99 14.64 -0.28
C ILE A 174 -8.20 14.62 0.64
N THR A 175 -9.14 13.74 0.34
CA THR A 175 -10.42 13.68 1.04
C THR A 175 -10.40 12.75 2.24
N ASN A 176 -9.48 11.76 2.23
CA ASN A 176 -9.33 10.78 3.29
C ASN A 176 -7.88 10.33 3.52
N ASN A 177 -7.53 10.21 4.81
CA ASN A 177 -6.22 9.79 5.28
C ASN A 177 -6.37 8.53 6.15
N ILE A 178 -6.03 7.36 5.61
CA ILE A 178 -6.11 6.09 6.31
C ILE A 178 -4.70 5.68 6.79
N TYR A 179 -4.46 5.83 8.09
CA TYR A 179 -3.22 5.36 8.70
C TYR A 179 -3.35 3.93 9.17
N VAL A 180 -2.74 2.99 8.45
CA VAL A 180 -2.76 1.57 8.77
C VAL A 180 -1.70 1.26 9.84
N ARG A 181 -2.18 0.96 11.05
CA ARG A 181 -1.33 0.63 12.21
C ARG A 181 -0.98 -0.85 12.25
N PRO A 182 0.09 -1.26 12.95
CA PRO A 182 0.24 -2.65 13.36
C PRO A 182 -1.00 -3.13 14.11
N PHE A 183 -1.25 -4.42 14.12
CA PHE A 183 -2.29 -5.00 14.95
C PHE A 183 -2.06 -4.67 16.43
N THR A 184 -3.15 -4.42 17.14
CA THR A 184 -3.16 -4.40 18.60
C THR A 184 -2.90 -5.80 19.14
N LEU A 185 -2.66 -5.93 20.45
CA LEU A 185 -2.51 -7.23 21.09
C LEU A 185 -3.74 -8.12 20.88
N ARG A 186 -4.95 -7.53 20.95
CA ARG A 186 -6.22 -8.23 20.72
C ARG A 186 -6.33 -8.73 19.26
N GLU A 187 -6.08 -7.88 18.29
CA GLU A 187 -6.10 -8.27 16.87
C GLU A 187 -5.01 -9.32 16.56
N THR A 188 -3.87 -9.26 17.25
CA THR A 188 -2.82 -10.28 17.15
C THR A 188 -3.31 -11.62 17.67
N GLU A 189 -4.00 -11.65 18.82
CA GLU A 189 -4.64 -12.85 19.38
C GLU A 189 -5.65 -13.43 18.39
N GLU A 190 -6.60 -12.61 17.92
CA GLU A 190 -7.61 -13.00 16.94
C GLU A 190 -6.98 -13.54 15.62
N TYR A 191 -5.90 -12.91 15.16
CA TYR A 191 -5.17 -13.37 13.98
C TYR A 191 -4.55 -14.76 14.19
N LEU A 192 -3.87 -14.96 15.33
CA LEU A 192 -3.23 -16.24 15.65
C LEU A 192 -4.25 -17.35 15.82
N GLU A 193 -5.36 -17.09 16.52
CA GLU A 193 -6.47 -18.03 16.65
C GLU A 193 -7.05 -18.45 15.29
N SER A 194 -7.25 -17.47 14.39
CA SER A 194 -7.73 -17.74 13.03
C SER A 194 -6.78 -18.61 12.20
N ARG A 195 -5.50 -18.66 12.59
CA ARG A 195 -4.44 -19.46 11.97
C ARG A 195 -4.22 -20.82 12.67
N GLY A 196 -5.00 -21.13 13.70
CA GLY A 196 -4.94 -22.39 14.42
C GLY A 196 -3.88 -22.46 15.53
N PHE A 197 -3.40 -21.29 16.00
CA PHE A 197 -2.53 -21.26 17.18
C PHE A 197 -3.36 -21.43 18.44
N SER A 198 -2.86 -22.25 19.36
CA SER A 198 -3.46 -22.52 20.68
C SER A 198 -2.57 -22.02 21.83
N TRP A 199 -1.85 -20.91 21.60
CA TRP A 199 -0.95 -20.33 22.59
C TRP A 199 -1.72 -19.62 23.71
N SER A 200 -1.16 -19.69 24.93
CA SER A 200 -1.71 -18.94 26.05
C SER A 200 -1.57 -17.44 25.84
N LYS A 201 -2.40 -16.64 26.51
CA LYS A 201 -2.32 -15.17 26.47
C LYS A 201 -0.93 -14.64 26.84
N TYR A 202 -0.25 -15.32 27.76
CA TYR A 202 1.12 -14.97 28.13
C TYR A 202 2.11 -15.21 26.99
N GLN A 203 1.99 -16.31 26.25
CA GLN A 203 2.82 -16.56 25.06
C GLN A 203 2.54 -15.56 23.94
N ILE A 204 1.27 -15.20 23.72
CA ILE A 204 0.88 -14.18 22.76
C ILE A 204 1.46 -12.81 23.15
N LEU A 205 1.43 -12.46 24.44
CA LEU A 205 2.07 -11.24 24.95
C LEU A 205 3.58 -11.24 24.72
N GLN A 206 4.27 -12.35 25.02
CA GLN A 206 5.70 -12.49 24.76
C GLN A 206 6.03 -12.33 23.26
N LEU A 207 5.24 -12.94 22.38
CA LEU A 207 5.36 -12.75 20.94
C LEU A 207 5.20 -11.27 20.56
N TYR A 208 4.13 -10.65 21.06
CA TYR A 208 3.82 -9.24 20.75
C TYR A 208 4.93 -8.30 21.19
N MET A 209 5.53 -8.54 22.37
CA MET A 209 6.69 -7.78 22.83
C MET A 209 7.93 -7.98 21.97
N SER A 210 8.08 -9.13 21.33
CA SER A 210 9.25 -9.47 20.50
C SER A 210 9.13 -8.98 19.05
N MET A 211 7.95 -9.09 18.44
CA MET A 211 7.73 -8.88 17.01
C MET A 211 6.75 -7.72 16.72
N GLY A 212 6.02 -7.25 17.71
CA GLY A 212 4.88 -6.36 17.54
C GLY A 212 3.73 -7.05 16.79
N GLY A 213 2.71 -6.26 16.48
CA GLY A 213 1.54 -6.70 15.74
C GLY A 213 1.69 -6.53 14.21
N ILE A 214 2.85 -6.83 13.63
CA ILE A 214 3.08 -6.68 12.18
C ILE A 214 2.52 -7.91 11.46
N PRO A 215 1.44 -7.78 10.66
CA PRO A 215 0.76 -8.91 10.03
C PRO A 215 1.68 -9.81 9.22
N PHE A 216 2.63 -9.22 8.49
CA PHE A 216 3.60 -10.00 7.72
C PHE A 216 4.45 -10.91 8.61
N TYR A 217 4.97 -10.40 9.74
CA TYR A 217 5.79 -11.24 10.64
C TYR A 217 4.95 -12.34 11.29
N LEU A 218 3.73 -12.02 11.66
CA LEU A 218 2.79 -13.01 12.19
C LEU A 218 2.44 -14.09 11.16
N SER A 219 2.44 -13.75 9.87
CA SER A 219 2.17 -14.71 8.78
C SER A 219 3.26 -15.77 8.60
N LEU A 220 4.48 -15.49 9.05
CA LEU A 220 5.63 -16.40 8.98
C LEU A 220 5.64 -17.46 10.11
N LEU A 221 4.78 -17.30 11.09
CA LEU A 221 4.70 -18.22 12.22
C LEU A 221 4.07 -19.56 11.81
N ASP A 222 4.59 -20.63 12.39
CA ASP A 222 4.14 -22.01 12.21
C ASP A 222 3.36 -22.47 13.44
N PRO A 223 2.04 -22.77 13.33
CA PRO A 223 1.21 -23.17 14.46
C PRO A 223 1.61 -24.54 15.05
N SER A 224 2.36 -25.36 14.32
CA SER A 224 2.87 -26.64 14.80
C SER A 224 4.07 -26.49 15.73
N LYS A 225 4.68 -25.33 15.84
CA LYS A 225 5.87 -25.06 16.64
C LYS A 225 5.55 -24.26 17.89
N THR A 226 6.41 -24.44 18.91
CA THR A 226 6.36 -23.57 20.10
C THR A 226 6.75 -22.15 19.77
N LEU A 227 6.39 -21.19 20.64
CA LEU A 227 6.79 -19.78 20.51
C LEU A 227 8.31 -19.64 20.35
N ILE A 228 9.08 -20.29 21.22
CA ILE A 228 10.55 -20.22 21.21
C ILE A 228 11.12 -20.77 19.89
N ASN A 229 10.58 -21.87 19.40
CA ASN A 229 11.02 -22.45 18.13
C ASN A 229 10.69 -21.55 16.93
N ASN A 230 9.56 -20.86 16.94
CA ASN A 230 9.22 -19.87 15.93
C ASN A 230 10.20 -18.69 15.96
N ILE A 231 10.44 -18.10 17.13
CA ILE A 231 11.38 -16.97 17.29
C ILE A 231 12.78 -17.38 16.84
N ASN A 232 13.27 -18.54 17.28
CA ASN A 232 14.58 -19.05 16.87
C ASN A 232 14.67 -19.23 15.35
N HIS A 233 13.61 -19.74 14.74
CA HIS A 233 13.55 -19.95 13.29
C HIS A 233 13.61 -18.64 12.52
N LEU A 234 12.86 -17.64 12.95
CA LEU A 234 12.71 -16.39 12.23
C LEU A 234 13.88 -15.41 12.43
N PHE A 235 14.57 -15.44 13.58
CA PHE A 235 15.58 -14.44 13.91
C PHE A 235 17.00 -14.99 14.05
N PHE A 236 17.19 -16.18 14.60
CA PHE A 236 18.51 -16.63 15.05
C PHE A 236 19.17 -17.70 14.18
N ARG A 237 18.48 -18.30 13.26
CA ARG A 237 19.10 -19.23 12.31
C ARG A 237 20.00 -18.50 11.30
N LYS A 238 20.98 -19.21 10.75
CA LYS A 238 21.98 -18.67 9.80
C LYS A 238 21.33 -17.98 8.58
N ASN A 239 20.20 -18.50 8.10
CA ASN A 239 19.43 -17.98 6.96
C ASN A 239 17.99 -17.64 7.41
N SER A 240 17.84 -16.96 8.55
CA SER A 240 16.52 -16.58 9.05
C SER A 240 15.90 -15.47 8.22
N GLU A 241 14.60 -15.56 7.97
CA GLU A 241 13.85 -14.65 7.11
C GLU A 241 13.84 -13.19 7.61
N LEU A 242 13.92 -12.98 8.92
CA LEU A 242 13.90 -11.65 9.53
C LEU A 242 15.28 -11.13 9.94
N LYS A 243 16.37 -11.85 9.63
CA LYS A 243 17.72 -11.44 10.02
C LYS A 243 18.14 -10.09 9.45
N THR A 244 17.76 -9.82 8.20
CA THR A 244 18.09 -8.57 7.49
C THR A 244 16.99 -7.52 7.62
N GLU A 245 15.90 -7.87 8.28
CA GLU A 245 14.72 -7.00 8.37
C GLU A 245 15.02 -5.66 9.05
N PHE A 246 15.87 -5.67 10.05
CA PHE A 246 16.31 -4.46 10.72
C PHE A 246 16.98 -3.50 9.73
N ASP A 247 17.94 -4.00 8.97
CA ASP A 247 18.69 -3.19 8.00
C ASP A 247 17.76 -2.68 6.86
N GLU A 248 16.85 -3.52 6.39
CA GLU A 248 15.86 -3.15 5.36
C GLU A 248 14.87 -2.08 5.84
N LEU A 249 14.37 -2.21 7.07
CA LEU A 249 13.45 -1.23 7.65
C LEU A 249 14.11 0.13 7.86
N TYR A 250 15.32 0.15 8.39
CA TYR A 250 16.05 1.40 8.62
C TYR A 250 16.47 2.05 7.31
N THR A 251 16.87 1.27 6.30
CA THR A 251 17.17 1.80 4.97
C THR A 251 15.94 2.42 4.30
N ALA A 252 14.75 1.87 4.56
CA ALA A 252 13.51 2.38 4.00
C ALA A 252 12.97 3.64 4.72
N ILE A 253 13.34 3.86 5.98
CA ILE A 253 12.81 4.96 6.81
C ILE A 253 13.76 6.16 6.84
N ILE A 254 15.06 5.93 6.78
CA ILE A 254 16.07 6.98 6.99
C ILE A 254 16.94 7.13 5.73
N SER A 255 16.78 8.25 5.03
CA SER A 255 17.75 8.69 4.05
C SER A 255 19.10 8.93 4.75
N ASN A 256 20.17 8.22 4.42
CA ASN A 256 21.46 8.10 5.13
C ASN A 256 21.48 7.13 6.32
N SER A 257 20.74 6.04 6.20
CA SER A 257 20.61 5.00 7.22
C SER A 257 21.95 4.45 7.74
N GLY A 258 23.02 4.45 6.94
CA GLY A 258 24.33 3.92 7.33
C GLY A 258 24.90 4.51 8.61
N LYS A 259 24.83 5.84 8.78
CA LYS A 259 25.32 6.52 9.99
C LYS A 259 24.48 6.23 11.25
N TYR A 260 23.19 6.09 11.08
CA TYR A 260 22.26 5.83 12.19
C TYR A 260 22.26 4.36 12.62
N ILE A 261 22.47 3.43 11.68
CA ILE A 261 22.58 2.00 11.97
C ILE A 261 23.85 1.72 12.83
N GLU A 262 24.96 2.42 12.56
CA GLU A 262 26.15 2.30 13.40
C GLU A 262 25.92 2.75 14.84
N ILE A 263 25.15 3.82 15.06
CA ILE A 263 24.82 4.32 16.40
C ILE A 263 23.93 3.33 17.18
N ILE A 264 23.01 2.65 16.49
CA ILE A 264 22.06 1.71 17.13
C ILE A 264 22.70 0.35 17.44
N LYS A 265 23.79 0.00 16.74
CA LYS A 265 24.53 -1.26 16.97
C LYS A 265 25.59 -1.14 18.09
N LEU A 266 25.81 0.06 18.63
CA LEU A 266 26.63 0.30 19.82
C LEU A 266 25.83 0.08 21.10
#